data_9e57605e9e944d0e7c07d70157b30fd3
#
_entry.id   9e57605e9e944d0e7c07d70157b30fd3
#
_cell.length_a   1.000
_cell.length_b   1.000
_cell.length_c   1.000
_cell.angle_alpha   90.00
_cell.angle_beta   90.00
_cell.angle_gamma   90.00
#
_symmetry.space_group_name_H-M   'P 1'
#
loop_
_entity.id
_entity.type
_entity.pdbx_description
1 polymer ?
#
loop_
_entity_poly.entity_id
_entity_poly.type
_entity_poly.pdbx_seq_one_letter_code
_entity_poly.pdbx_strand_id
1 'polypeptide(L)'
;MVQLARVPFFKDTDLELASFEQRCNWRRFDTDEILVDFEDVSSDVYFIVAGEVRVLVRSQAGKEVILGEMRAGQFFGELAAIDGIKRSANVTALTRGEVCIMPAPVFREIIFASPVVNERLLRLLATRVRELNARLMEHTVLDLRHRLYSELLRLSTTRAGHEGERVVTPPPYHHVLAARIGCRREQVTREFSTLTAEGLIERTRGALVIKRPEVLETRVEEALREEK
;
A
#
# COMPACT_ATOMS: atom_id res chain seq x y z
N MET A 1 6.73 -26.98 10.94
CA MET A 1 5.46 -26.22 10.80
C MET A 1 5.51 -25.54 9.45
N VAL A 2 4.52 -25.76 8.60
CA VAL A 2 4.46 -25.19 7.24
C VAL A 2 4.39 -23.66 7.35
N GLN A 3 5.36 -22.95 6.78
CA GLN A 3 5.44 -21.49 6.91
C GLN A 3 4.37 -20.79 6.07
N LEU A 4 3.98 -21.34 4.91
CA LEU A 4 2.87 -20.84 4.10
C LEU A 4 1.55 -20.79 4.86
N ALA A 5 1.32 -21.71 5.80
CA ALA A 5 0.12 -21.70 6.65
C ALA A 5 0.02 -20.47 7.57
N ARG A 6 1.14 -19.74 7.78
CA ARG A 6 1.15 -18.48 8.54
C ARG A 6 0.72 -17.27 7.71
N VAL A 7 0.71 -17.41 6.38
CA VAL A 7 0.27 -16.33 5.49
C VAL A 7 -1.26 -16.31 5.49
N PRO A 8 -1.91 -15.20 5.88
CA PRO A 8 -3.37 -15.10 6.00
C PRO A 8 -4.13 -15.50 4.71
N PHE A 9 -3.49 -15.31 3.56
CA PHE A 9 -4.04 -15.68 2.25
C PHE A 9 -4.34 -17.16 2.12
N PHE A 10 -3.56 -18.04 2.78
CA PHE A 10 -3.72 -19.51 2.76
C PHE A 10 -4.39 -20.08 4.01
N LYS A 11 -4.84 -19.22 4.93
CA LYS A 11 -5.49 -19.68 6.16
C LYS A 11 -6.78 -20.45 5.83
N ASP A 12 -7.09 -21.48 6.61
CA ASP A 12 -8.33 -22.28 6.51
C ASP A 12 -8.58 -22.84 5.09
N THR A 13 -7.52 -23.27 4.41
CA THR A 13 -7.58 -23.98 3.12
C THR A 13 -7.43 -25.49 3.33
N ASP A 14 -8.11 -26.27 2.49
CA ASP A 14 -7.98 -27.74 2.48
C ASP A 14 -6.76 -28.25 1.71
N LEU A 15 -5.89 -27.31 1.23
CA LEU A 15 -4.69 -27.64 0.48
C LEU A 15 -3.58 -28.18 1.37
N GLU A 16 -2.87 -29.19 0.88
CA GLU A 16 -1.64 -29.68 1.48
C GLU A 16 -0.48 -28.70 1.18
N LEU A 17 -0.45 -27.58 1.93
CA LEU A 17 0.49 -26.47 1.70
C LEU A 17 1.97 -26.88 1.74
N ALA A 18 2.31 -28.00 2.42
CA ALA A 18 3.68 -28.47 2.50
C ALA A 18 4.27 -28.82 1.11
N SER A 19 3.48 -29.42 0.22
CA SER A 19 3.91 -29.77 -1.14
C SER A 19 4.16 -28.53 -2.01
N PHE A 20 3.37 -27.48 -1.82
CA PHE A 20 3.56 -26.20 -2.51
C PHE A 20 4.76 -25.42 -1.95
N GLU A 21 4.94 -25.45 -0.62
CA GLU A 21 6.04 -24.78 0.05
C GLU A 21 7.42 -25.26 -0.42
N GLN A 22 7.58 -26.54 -0.69
CA GLN A 22 8.82 -27.11 -1.22
C GLN A 22 9.18 -26.58 -2.62
N ARG A 23 8.24 -26.03 -3.33
CA ARG A 23 8.39 -25.43 -4.67
C ARG A 23 8.58 -23.91 -4.62
N CYS A 24 8.60 -23.32 -3.43
CA CYS A 24 8.82 -21.91 -3.19
C CYS A 24 10.25 -21.64 -2.73
N ASN A 25 10.73 -20.43 -2.94
CA ASN A 25 12.03 -19.97 -2.47
C ASN A 25 11.85 -18.91 -1.37
N TRP A 26 12.60 -19.07 -0.26
CA TRP A 26 12.57 -18.13 0.87
C TRP A 26 13.80 -17.23 0.78
N ARG A 27 13.57 -15.92 0.83
CA ARG A 27 14.62 -14.93 0.66
C ARG A 27 14.48 -13.81 1.67
N ARG A 28 15.59 -13.48 2.34
CA ARG A 28 15.70 -12.25 3.13
C ARG A 28 16.06 -11.09 2.23
N PHE A 29 15.66 -9.89 2.63
CA PHE A 29 15.97 -8.66 1.93
C PHE A 29 16.36 -7.56 2.91
N ASP A 30 17.19 -6.65 2.45
CA ASP A 30 17.65 -5.48 3.21
C ASP A 30 16.81 -4.24 2.86
N THR A 31 16.89 -3.21 3.71
CA THR A 31 16.26 -1.90 3.47
C THR A 31 16.80 -1.30 2.16
N ASP A 32 15.91 -0.62 1.42
CA ASP A 32 16.17 0.00 0.11
C ASP A 32 16.47 -0.98 -1.03
N GLU A 33 16.38 -2.29 -0.80
CA GLU A 33 16.55 -3.31 -1.84
C GLU A 33 15.36 -3.31 -2.81
N ILE A 34 15.66 -3.34 -4.12
CA ILE A 34 14.64 -3.49 -5.17
C ILE A 34 14.31 -4.99 -5.30
N LEU A 35 13.09 -5.36 -4.96
CA LEU A 35 12.60 -6.75 -5.05
C LEU A 35 12.03 -7.08 -6.43
N VAL A 36 11.38 -6.10 -7.05
CA VAL A 36 10.79 -6.20 -8.39
C VAL A 36 11.01 -4.87 -9.10
N ASP A 37 11.44 -4.92 -10.35
CA ASP A 37 11.56 -3.75 -11.20
C ASP A 37 10.41 -3.66 -12.20
N PHE A 38 10.04 -2.42 -12.57
CA PHE A 38 8.99 -2.15 -13.55
C PHE A 38 9.40 -2.70 -14.93
N GLU A 39 8.43 -3.29 -15.63
CA GLU A 39 8.63 -3.95 -16.94
C GLU A 39 9.53 -5.20 -16.95
N ASP A 40 9.99 -5.69 -15.80
CA ASP A 40 10.64 -6.99 -15.72
C ASP A 40 9.69 -8.10 -16.22
N VAL A 41 10.26 -9.09 -16.89
CA VAL A 41 9.51 -10.24 -17.45
C VAL A 41 9.24 -11.34 -16.42
N SER A 42 9.72 -11.19 -15.19
CA SER A 42 9.47 -12.17 -14.11
C SER A 42 7.98 -12.23 -13.77
N SER A 43 7.50 -13.39 -13.34
CA SER A 43 6.07 -13.63 -13.02
C SER A 43 5.83 -14.21 -11.64
N ASP A 44 6.85 -14.36 -10.79
CA ASP A 44 6.72 -14.93 -9.46
C ASP A 44 5.87 -14.05 -8.54
N VAL A 45 5.19 -14.67 -7.56
CA VAL A 45 4.41 -13.98 -6.53
C VAL A 45 5.21 -13.95 -5.23
N TYR A 46 5.25 -12.81 -4.58
CA TYR A 46 6.04 -12.55 -3.38
C TYR A 46 5.11 -12.38 -2.18
N PHE A 47 5.11 -13.33 -1.25
CA PHE A 47 4.39 -13.25 0.01
C PHE A 47 5.31 -12.65 1.08
N ILE A 48 4.93 -11.52 1.65
CA ILE A 48 5.71 -10.84 2.69
C ILE A 48 5.52 -11.58 4.00
N VAL A 49 6.59 -12.15 4.54
CA VAL A 49 6.59 -12.87 5.82
C VAL A 49 6.97 -11.96 6.97
N ALA A 50 7.93 -11.07 6.71
CA ALA A 50 8.37 -10.05 7.65
C ALA A 50 8.82 -8.80 6.90
N GLY A 51 8.73 -7.64 7.53
CA GLY A 51 9.14 -6.37 6.94
C GLY A 51 8.02 -5.67 6.17
N GLU A 52 8.40 -4.58 5.53
CA GLU A 52 7.51 -3.69 4.78
C GLU A 52 8.14 -3.31 3.44
N VAL A 53 7.32 -3.18 2.41
CA VAL A 53 7.73 -2.80 1.06
C VAL A 53 6.86 -1.66 0.53
N ARG A 54 7.40 -0.88 -0.40
CA ARG A 54 6.71 0.19 -1.13
C ARG A 54 6.53 -0.20 -2.58
N VAL A 55 5.30 -0.05 -3.07
CA VAL A 55 4.95 -0.23 -4.48
C VAL A 55 4.87 1.14 -5.13
N LEU A 56 5.63 1.37 -6.19
CA LEU A 56 5.69 2.65 -6.88
C LEU A 56 5.89 2.47 -8.39
N VAL A 57 5.52 3.49 -9.15
CA VAL A 57 5.83 3.62 -10.57
C VAL A 57 6.69 4.86 -10.77
N ARG A 58 7.71 4.76 -11.62
CA ARG A 58 8.55 5.89 -12.05
C ARG A 58 8.16 6.32 -13.45
N SER A 59 7.89 7.62 -13.62
CA SER A 59 7.76 8.18 -14.97
C SER A 59 9.12 8.24 -15.67
N GLN A 60 9.12 8.36 -17.00
CA GLN A 60 10.35 8.57 -17.76
C GLN A 60 11.15 9.80 -17.32
N ALA A 61 10.50 10.81 -16.75
CA ALA A 61 11.12 11.99 -16.17
C ALA A 61 11.64 11.78 -14.73
N GLY A 62 11.65 10.54 -14.22
CA GLY A 62 12.12 10.20 -12.88
C GLY A 62 11.16 10.57 -11.74
N LYS A 63 9.95 11.04 -12.04
CA LYS A 63 8.95 11.33 -11.00
C LYS A 63 8.40 10.01 -10.45
N GLU A 64 8.47 9.84 -9.13
CA GLU A 64 7.89 8.69 -8.44
C GLU A 64 6.42 8.95 -8.09
N VAL A 65 5.60 7.93 -8.30
CA VAL A 65 4.21 7.85 -7.83
C VAL A 65 4.08 6.63 -6.94
N ILE A 66 3.83 6.86 -5.67
CA ILE A 66 3.66 5.77 -4.69
C ILE A 66 2.23 5.25 -4.79
N LEU A 67 2.08 3.99 -5.17
CA LEU A 67 0.80 3.30 -5.28
C LEU A 67 0.32 2.79 -3.92
N GLY A 68 1.25 2.35 -3.07
CA GLY A 68 0.93 1.83 -1.75
C GLY A 68 2.15 1.31 -1.00
N GLU A 69 1.92 0.88 0.22
CA GLU A 69 2.87 0.14 1.04
C GLU A 69 2.23 -1.16 1.48
N MET A 70 3.01 -2.21 1.54
CA MET A 70 2.56 -3.55 1.92
C MET A 70 3.45 -4.06 3.04
N ARG A 71 2.86 -4.88 3.92
CA ARG A 71 3.50 -5.43 5.12
C ARG A 71 3.32 -6.93 5.23
N ALA A 72 3.92 -7.51 6.23
CA ALA A 72 3.79 -8.93 6.54
C ALA A 72 2.33 -9.41 6.47
N GLY A 73 2.11 -10.56 5.83
CA GLY A 73 0.80 -11.14 5.56
C GLY A 73 0.17 -10.73 4.22
N GLN A 74 0.71 -9.73 3.54
CA GLN A 74 0.29 -9.29 2.20
C GLN A 74 1.22 -9.87 1.12
N PHE A 75 0.83 -9.73 -0.14
CA PHE A 75 1.62 -10.21 -1.27
C PHE A 75 1.51 -9.29 -2.49
N PHE A 76 2.49 -9.40 -3.40
CA PHE A 76 2.56 -8.66 -4.64
C PHE A 76 3.09 -9.52 -5.79
N GLY A 77 2.97 -9.02 -7.01
CA GLY A 77 3.43 -9.71 -8.23
C GLY A 77 2.40 -10.66 -8.82
N GLU A 78 1.20 -10.74 -8.25
CA GLU A 78 0.11 -11.60 -8.70
C GLU A 78 -0.40 -11.25 -10.10
N LEU A 79 -0.37 -9.98 -10.51
CA LEU A 79 -0.87 -9.56 -11.83
C LEU A 79 -0.11 -10.28 -12.93
N ALA A 80 1.22 -10.19 -12.91
CA ALA A 80 2.07 -10.88 -13.89
C ALA A 80 1.95 -12.41 -13.83
N ALA A 81 1.65 -12.98 -12.65
CA ALA A 81 1.40 -14.41 -12.49
C ALA A 81 0.08 -14.84 -13.12
N ILE A 82 -0.94 -13.96 -13.16
CA ILE A 82 -2.29 -14.23 -13.67
C ILE A 82 -2.33 -14.05 -15.18
N ASP A 83 -1.86 -12.91 -15.70
CA ASP A 83 -2.05 -12.49 -17.09
C ASP A 83 -0.80 -12.67 -17.98
N GLY A 84 0.36 -12.94 -17.38
CA GLY A 84 1.62 -13.11 -18.12
C GLY A 84 2.20 -11.80 -18.67
N ILE A 85 1.64 -10.65 -18.28
CA ILE A 85 2.15 -9.35 -18.69
C ILE A 85 3.32 -8.95 -17.78
N LYS A 86 4.24 -8.13 -18.27
CA LYS A 86 5.38 -7.59 -17.52
C LYS A 86 4.94 -6.92 -16.20
N ARG A 87 5.88 -6.76 -15.28
CA ARG A 87 5.64 -6.10 -13.98
C ARG A 87 5.03 -4.71 -14.15
N SER A 88 3.95 -4.47 -13.44
CA SER A 88 3.19 -3.22 -13.48
C SER A 88 3.74 -2.10 -12.59
N ALA A 89 4.67 -2.43 -11.69
CA ALA A 89 5.23 -1.49 -10.72
C ALA A 89 6.59 -1.96 -10.21
N ASN A 90 7.35 -1.02 -9.64
CA ASN A 90 8.53 -1.32 -8.83
C ASN A 90 8.10 -1.68 -7.40
N VAL A 91 8.83 -2.58 -6.76
CA VAL A 91 8.68 -2.89 -5.34
C VAL A 91 10.03 -2.77 -4.65
N THR A 92 10.12 -1.85 -3.69
CA THR A 92 11.34 -1.56 -2.92
C THR A 92 11.08 -1.81 -1.44
N ALA A 93 12.04 -2.42 -0.75
CA ALA A 93 11.98 -2.68 0.67
C ALA A 93 12.06 -1.37 1.49
N LEU A 94 11.18 -1.20 2.46
CA LEU A 94 11.23 -0.10 3.44
C LEU A 94 11.99 -0.47 4.70
N THR A 95 11.96 -1.76 5.05
CA THR A 95 12.65 -2.32 6.21
C THR A 95 13.34 -3.61 5.81
N ARG A 96 14.19 -4.14 6.65
CA ARG A 96 14.65 -5.53 6.54
C ARG A 96 13.48 -6.48 6.69
N GLY A 97 13.49 -7.58 5.95
CA GLY A 97 12.42 -8.54 6.00
C GLY A 97 12.71 -9.86 5.31
N GLU A 98 11.65 -10.61 5.09
CA GLU A 98 11.68 -11.91 4.44
C GLU A 98 10.44 -12.09 3.55
N VAL A 99 10.65 -12.67 2.37
CA VAL A 99 9.59 -13.04 1.43
C VAL A 99 9.65 -14.52 1.09
N CYS A 100 8.47 -15.11 0.88
CA CYS A 100 8.32 -16.37 0.17
C CYS A 100 8.04 -16.04 -1.31
N ILE A 101 8.92 -16.48 -2.19
CA ILE A 101 8.82 -16.31 -3.64
C ILE A 101 8.18 -17.59 -4.22
N MET A 102 6.98 -17.45 -4.74
CA MET A 102 6.21 -18.54 -5.31
C MET A 102 6.18 -18.41 -6.83
N PRO A 103 6.67 -19.43 -7.57
CA PRO A 103 6.59 -19.42 -9.03
C PRO A 103 5.15 -19.31 -9.54
N ALA A 104 4.93 -18.57 -10.62
CA ALA A 104 3.59 -18.36 -11.19
C ALA A 104 2.81 -19.65 -11.47
N PRO A 105 3.43 -20.75 -11.99
CA PRO A 105 2.71 -22.01 -12.15
C PRO A 105 2.17 -22.57 -10.83
N VAL A 106 2.96 -22.49 -9.74
CA VAL A 106 2.57 -22.95 -8.40
C VAL A 106 1.42 -22.09 -7.87
N PHE A 107 1.51 -20.79 -8.00
CA PHE A 107 0.45 -19.85 -7.60
C PHE A 107 -0.87 -20.14 -8.33
N ARG A 108 -0.81 -20.32 -9.65
CA ARG A 108 -2.00 -20.66 -10.45
C ARG A 108 -2.60 -22.02 -10.06
N GLU A 109 -1.75 -23.04 -9.84
CA GLU A 109 -2.20 -24.34 -9.37
C GLU A 109 -3.00 -24.25 -8.07
N ILE A 110 -2.51 -23.50 -7.08
CA ILE A 110 -3.21 -23.25 -5.82
C ILE A 110 -4.56 -22.57 -6.03
N ILE A 111 -4.60 -21.53 -6.86
CA ILE A 111 -5.83 -20.76 -7.13
C ILE A 111 -6.89 -21.64 -7.79
N PHE A 112 -6.50 -22.51 -8.73
CA PHE A 112 -7.43 -23.41 -9.39
C PHE A 112 -7.85 -24.59 -8.53
N ALA A 113 -6.99 -25.05 -7.61
CA ALA A 113 -7.27 -26.15 -6.72
C ALA A 113 -8.15 -25.77 -5.51
N SER A 114 -8.13 -24.49 -5.08
CA SER A 114 -8.85 -24.05 -3.88
C SER A 114 -9.85 -22.91 -4.19
N PRO A 115 -11.16 -23.21 -4.19
CA PRO A 115 -12.19 -22.16 -4.32
C PRO A 115 -12.06 -21.06 -3.26
N VAL A 116 -11.66 -21.40 -2.04
CA VAL A 116 -11.48 -20.45 -0.92
C VAL A 116 -10.36 -19.46 -1.22
N VAL A 117 -9.22 -19.94 -1.72
CA VAL A 117 -8.07 -19.08 -2.09
C VAL A 117 -8.42 -18.23 -3.30
N ASN A 118 -9.11 -18.80 -4.29
CA ASN A 118 -9.59 -18.08 -5.46
C ASN A 118 -10.55 -16.92 -5.07
N GLU A 119 -11.52 -17.20 -4.22
CA GLU A 119 -12.45 -16.16 -3.73
C GLU A 119 -11.69 -15.01 -3.01
N ARG A 120 -10.71 -15.35 -2.18
CA ARG A 120 -9.85 -14.34 -1.51
C ARG A 120 -9.10 -13.48 -2.51
N LEU A 121 -8.55 -14.08 -3.57
CA LEU A 121 -7.88 -13.34 -4.63
C LEU A 121 -8.84 -12.40 -5.35
N LEU A 122 -10.02 -12.89 -5.75
CA LEU A 122 -11.03 -12.06 -6.41
C LEU A 122 -11.50 -10.89 -5.53
N ARG A 123 -11.73 -11.13 -4.23
CA ARG A 123 -12.08 -10.08 -3.27
C ARG A 123 -10.95 -9.05 -3.12
N LEU A 124 -9.70 -9.49 -3.06
CA LEU A 124 -8.55 -8.60 -2.99
C LEU A 124 -8.46 -7.71 -4.23
N LEU A 125 -8.57 -8.30 -5.44
CA LEU A 125 -8.52 -7.55 -6.69
C LEU A 125 -9.69 -6.57 -6.80
N ALA A 126 -10.91 -6.98 -6.43
CA ALA A 126 -12.08 -6.11 -6.40
C ALA A 126 -11.89 -4.93 -5.44
N THR A 127 -11.28 -5.15 -4.27
CA THR A 127 -10.95 -4.10 -3.32
C THR A 127 -9.92 -3.13 -3.90
N ARG A 128 -8.83 -3.64 -4.50
CA ARG A 128 -7.82 -2.80 -5.16
C ARG A 128 -8.40 -1.94 -6.30
N VAL A 129 -9.30 -2.51 -7.12
CA VAL A 129 -9.99 -1.74 -8.16
C VAL A 129 -10.81 -0.60 -7.57
N ARG A 130 -11.59 -0.84 -6.50
CA ARG A 130 -12.35 0.22 -5.82
C ARG A 130 -11.44 1.30 -5.23
N GLU A 131 -10.33 0.93 -4.61
CA GLU A 131 -9.35 1.86 -4.07
C GLU A 131 -8.71 2.71 -5.17
N LEU A 132 -8.36 2.10 -6.31
CA LEU A 132 -7.82 2.81 -7.46
C LEU A 132 -8.85 3.77 -8.06
N ASN A 133 -10.12 3.37 -8.18
CA ASN A 133 -11.20 4.24 -8.66
C ASN A 133 -11.42 5.43 -7.70
N ALA A 134 -11.41 5.21 -6.38
CA ALA A 134 -11.51 6.28 -5.40
C ALA A 134 -10.34 7.27 -5.52
N ARG A 135 -9.10 6.77 -5.66
CA ARG A 135 -7.92 7.62 -5.87
C ARG A 135 -7.99 8.39 -7.19
N LEU A 136 -8.47 7.76 -8.26
CA LEU A 136 -8.65 8.42 -9.54
C LEU A 136 -9.64 9.59 -9.41
N MET A 137 -10.78 9.38 -8.73
CA MET A 137 -11.74 10.44 -8.43
C MET A 137 -11.09 11.56 -7.61
N GLU A 138 -10.38 11.25 -6.53
CA GLU A 138 -9.66 12.24 -5.73
C GLU A 138 -8.67 13.06 -6.57
N HIS A 139 -7.92 12.41 -7.47
CA HIS A 139 -6.96 13.09 -8.34
C HIS A 139 -7.61 13.97 -9.41
N THR A 140 -8.81 13.64 -9.85
CA THR A 140 -9.55 14.35 -10.89
C THR A 140 -10.31 15.54 -10.31
N VAL A 141 -10.94 15.35 -9.15
CA VAL A 141 -11.90 16.29 -8.56
C VAL A 141 -11.24 17.20 -7.51
N LEU A 142 -10.38 16.64 -6.65
CA LEU A 142 -9.82 17.37 -5.52
C LEU A 142 -8.60 18.22 -5.90
N ASP A 143 -8.52 19.42 -5.38
CA ASP A 143 -7.30 20.21 -5.39
C ASP A 143 -6.21 19.58 -4.50
N LEU A 144 -5.02 20.17 -4.51
CA LEU A 144 -3.86 19.62 -3.80
C LEU A 144 -4.09 19.48 -2.30
N ARG A 145 -4.73 20.48 -1.65
CA ARG A 145 -4.90 20.46 -0.20
C ARG A 145 -5.89 19.37 0.22
N HIS A 146 -7.00 19.20 -0.49
CA HIS A 146 -7.98 18.16 -0.21
C HIS A 146 -7.44 16.76 -0.47
N ARG A 147 -6.59 16.57 -1.51
CA ARG A 147 -5.86 15.31 -1.70
C ARG A 147 -4.90 15.02 -0.55
N LEU A 148 -4.23 16.04 0.00
CA LEU A 148 -3.37 15.87 1.17
C LEU A 148 -4.19 15.48 2.41
N TYR A 149 -5.36 16.07 2.61
CA TYR A 149 -6.24 15.72 3.73
C TYR A 149 -6.74 14.29 3.62
N SER A 150 -7.22 13.87 2.45
CA SER A 150 -7.58 12.47 2.17
C SER A 150 -6.44 11.49 2.47
N GLU A 151 -5.22 11.82 2.04
CA GLU A 151 -4.07 10.94 2.26
C GLU A 151 -3.66 10.88 3.74
N LEU A 152 -3.69 12.00 4.48
CA LEU A 152 -3.43 12.01 5.92
C LEU A 152 -4.47 11.19 6.69
N LEU A 153 -5.74 11.32 6.36
CA LEU A 153 -6.83 10.52 6.94
C LEU A 153 -6.63 9.02 6.64
N ARG A 154 -6.29 8.67 5.41
CA ARG A 154 -6.03 7.27 4.98
C ARG A 154 -4.86 6.64 5.72
N LEU A 155 -3.77 7.38 5.94
CA LEU A 155 -2.58 6.90 6.66
C LEU A 155 -2.77 6.84 8.16
N SER A 156 -3.78 7.51 8.71
CA SER A 156 -3.95 7.65 10.15
C SER A 156 -4.79 6.51 10.75
N THR A 157 -4.52 6.24 12.01
CA THR A 157 -5.31 5.35 12.87
C THR A 157 -5.84 6.11 14.08
N THR A 158 -6.84 5.58 14.77
CA THR A 158 -7.35 6.16 16.02
C THR A 158 -6.21 6.26 17.04
N ARG A 159 -6.07 7.41 17.70
CA ARG A 159 -5.05 7.62 18.74
C ARG A 159 -5.50 7.01 20.05
N ALA A 160 -4.76 6.02 20.56
CA ALA A 160 -5.08 5.41 21.85
C ALA A 160 -5.08 6.45 22.99
N GLY A 161 -6.12 6.43 23.83
CA GLY A 161 -6.24 7.33 24.98
C GLY A 161 -6.64 8.79 24.65
N HIS A 162 -6.94 9.11 23.40
CA HIS A 162 -7.36 10.45 22.96
C HIS A 162 -8.55 10.34 22.01
N GLU A 163 -9.74 10.46 22.58
CA GLU A 163 -10.99 10.38 21.84
C GLU A 163 -11.10 11.51 20.79
N GLY A 164 -11.50 11.19 19.56
CA GLY A 164 -11.59 12.14 18.46
C GLY A 164 -10.27 12.49 17.76
N GLU A 165 -9.12 12.05 18.24
CA GLU A 165 -7.83 12.28 17.57
C GLU A 165 -7.39 11.06 16.75
N ARG A 166 -6.66 11.33 15.65
CA ARG A 166 -6.01 10.29 14.84
C ARG A 166 -4.50 10.52 14.79
N VAL A 167 -3.75 9.47 14.46
CA VAL A 167 -2.29 9.52 14.47
C VAL A 167 -1.70 8.77 13.28
N VAL A 168 -0.67 9.34 12.66
CA VAL A 168 0.17 8.68 11.67
C VAL A 168 1.52 8.40 12.30
N THR A 169 1.88 7.12 12.40
CA THR A 169 3.14 6.65 13.02
C THR A 169 3.84 5.66 12.09
N PRO A 170 5.11 5.89 11.74
CA PRO A 170 5.91 7.09 11.97
C PRO A 170 5.38 8.32 11.20
N PRO A 171 5.78 9.56 11.58
CA PRO A 171 5.34 10.75 10.87
C PRO A 171 5.89 10.73 9.44
N PRO A 172 5.03 10.90 8.42
CA PRO A 172 5.45 10.77 7.03
C PRO A 172 6.38 11.91 6.62
N TYR A 173 7.34 11.62 5.77
CA TYR A 173 8.16 12.64 5.14
C TYR A 173 7.36 13.40 4.08
N HIS A 174 7.58 14.70 3.95
CA HIS A 174 6.86 15.55 2.98
C HIS A 174 7.10 15.11 1.53
N HIS A 175 8.30 14.60 1.18
CA HIS A 175 8.54 14.07 -0.17
C HIS A 175 7.75 12.79 -0.46
N VAL A 176 7.53 11.93 0.56
CA VAL A 176 6.70 10.73 0.45
C VAL A 176 5.24 11.11 0.23
N LEU A 177 4.70 12.06 1.02
CA LEU A 177 3.35 12.56 0.80
C LEU A 177 3.19 13.20 -0.58
N ALA A 178 4.18 13.98 -1.02
CA ALA A 178 4.19 14.58 -2.34
C ALA A 178 4.14 13.53 -3.47
N ALA A 179 4.89 12.43 -3.33
CA ALA A 179 4.86 11.31 -4.28
C ALA A 179 3.52 10.53 -4.26
N ARG A 180 2.82 10.49 -3.12
CA ARG A 180 1.50 9.84 -2.99
C ARG A 180 0.37 10.66 -3.61
N ILE A 181 0.41 11.98 -3.49
CA ILE A 181 -0.66 12.86 -3.98
C ILE A 181 -0.32 13.58 -5.30
N GLY A 182 0.84 13.28 -5.90
CA GLY A 182 1.22 13.76 -7.22
C GLY A 182 1.63 15.24 -7.27
N CYS A 183 2.22 15.81 -6.20
CA CYS A 183 2.61 17.22 -6.11
C CYS A 183 4.12 17.43 -5.82
N ARG A 184 4.54 18.67 -5.57
CA ARG A 184 5.90 19.03 -5.15
C ARG A 184 5.99 19.06 -3.62
N ARG A 185 7.17 18.70 -3.07
CA ARG A 185 7.45 18.72 -1.63
C ARG A 185 7.15 20.05 -0.95
N GLU A 186 7.47 21.16 -1.61
CA GLU A 186 7.28 22.51 -1.10
C GLU A 186 5.79 22.85 -0.89
N GLN A 187 4.91 22.29 -1.71
CA GLN A 187 3.46 22.46 -1.59
C GLN A 187 2.94 21.73 -0.35
N VAL A 188 3.41 20.51 -0.10
CA VAL A 188 3.09 19.78 1.13
C VAL A 188 3.59 20.55 2.35
N THR A 189 4.84 21.04 2.32
CA THR A 189 5.41 21.82 3.44
C THR A 189 4.59 23.05 3.77
N ARG A 190 4.12 23.77 2.75
CA ARG A 190 3.30 24.98 2.91
C ARG A 190 1.95 24.62 3.55
N GLU A 191 1.29 23.58 3.08
CA GLU A 191 0.00 23.16 3.61
C GLU A 191 0.11 22.62 5.05
N PHE A 192 1.19 21.91 5.38
CA PHE A 192 1.47 21.52 6.77
C PHE A 192 1.61 22.71 7.71
N SER A 193 2.25 23.81 7.27
CA SER A 193 2.35 25.04 8.06
C SER A 193 0.97 25.65 8.31
N THR A 194 0.10 25.64 7.31
CA THR A 194 -1.29 26.11 7.44
C THR A 194 -2.07 25.27 8.44
N LEU A 195 -2.07 23.94 8.27
CA LEU A 195 -2.78 23.01 9.17
C LEU A 195 -2.29 23.11 10.62
N THR A 196 -0.97 23.32 10.80
CA THR A 196 -0.39 23.51 12.14
C THR A 196 -0.83 24.84 12.75
N ALA A 197 -0.84 25.92 11.99
CA ALA A 197 -1.30 27.24 12.44
C ALA A 197 -2.81 27.23 12.81
N GLU A 198 -3.61 26.43 12.08
CA GLU A 198 -5.03 26.21 12.39
C GLU A 198 -5.25 25.26 13.59
N GLY A 199 -4.18 24.65 14.12
CA GLY A 199 -4.26 23.68 15.22
C GLY A 199 -4.93 22.35 14.84
N LEU A 200 -4.97 22.02 13.54
CA LEU A 200 -5.57 20.79 13.03
C LEU A 200 -4.61 19.61 13.11
N ILE A 201 -3.31 19.86 12.99
CA ILE A 201 -2.26 18.85 13.13
C ILE A 201 -1.19 19.30 14.10
N GLU A 202 -0.53 18.33 14.73
CA GLU A 202 0.63 18.55 15.59
C GLU A 202 1.69 17.48 15.29
N ARG A 203 2.94 17.92 15.07
CA ARG A 203 4.06 17.00 14.91
C ARG A 203 4.74 16.74 16.25
N THR A 204 4.73 15.51 16.70
CA THR A 204 5.47 15.04 17.87
C THR A 204 6.76 14.35 17.45
N ARG A 205 7.59 13.92 18.42
CA ARG A 205 8.87 13.25 18.16
C ARG A 205 8.70 11.93 17.37
N GLY A 206 7.59 11.23 17.52
CA GLY A 206 7.38 9.90 16.92
C GLY A 206 6.14 9.79 16.04
N ALA A 207 5.34 10.85 15.91
CA ALA A 207 4.07 10.78 15.20
C ALA A 207 3.63 12.15 14.65
N LEU A 208 2.71 12.10 13.69
CA LEU A 208 1.88 13.22 13.27
C LEU A 208 0.48 13.00 13.86
N VAL A 209 0.04 13.89 14.72
CA VAL A 209 -1.29 13.85 15.34
C VAL A 209 -2.25 14.73 14.55
N ILE A 210 -3.39 14.19 14.17
CA ILE A 210 -4.52 14.93 13.60
C ILE A 210 -5.50 15.18 14.75
N LYS A 211 -5.57 16.44 15.19
CA LYS A 211 -6.34 16.88 16.37
C LYS A 211 -7.84 16.87 16.12
N ARG A 212 -8.23 17.23 14.91
CA ARG A 212 -9.64 17.35 14.51
C ARG A 212 -9.84 16.71 13.13
N PRO A 213 -9.83 15.37 13.05
CA PRO A 213 -9.98 14.65 11.78
C PRO A 213 -11.32 14.96 11.09
N GLU A 214 -12.38 15.21 11.86
CA GLU A 214 -13.71 15.56 11.36
C GLU A 214 -13.70 16.84 10.51
N VAL A 215 -12.82 17.80 10.83
CA VAL A 215 -12.67 19.03 10.02
C VAL A 215 -12.05 18.70 8.67
N LEU A 216 -11.05 17.82 8.62
CA LEU A 216 -10.43 17.40 7.36
C LEU A 216 -11.42 16.57 6.53
N GLU A 217 -12.19 15.69 7.17
CA GLU A 217 -13.23 14.88 6.52
C GLU A 217 -14.30 15.78 5.89
N THR A 218 -14.83 16.75 6.65
CA THR A 218 -15.82 17.73 6.14
C THR A 218 -15.28 18.52 4.95
N ARG A 219 -14.05 19.05 5.03
CA ARG A 219 -13.44 19.81 3.92
C ARG A 219 -13.31 18.96 2.65
N VAL A 220 -12.94 17.69 2.77
CA VAL A 220 -12.85 16.76 1.62
C VAL A 220 -14.24 16.47 1.06
N GLU A 221 -15.24 16.21 1.90
CA GLU A 221 -16.60 15.95 1.46
C GLU A 221 -17.23 17.15 0.76
N GLU A 222 -17.02 18.37 1.27
CA GLU A 222 -17.49 19.61 0.64
C GLU A 222 -16.86 19.78 -0.75
N ALA A 223 -15.54 19.62 -0.86
CA ALA A 223 -14.83 19.71 -2.14
C ALA A 223 -15.31 18.69 -3.18
N LEU A 224 -15.70 17.48 -2.73
CA LEU A 224 -16.28 16.46 -3.61
C LEU A 224 -17.72 16.79 -4.07
N ARG A 225 -18.43 17.67 -3.36
CA ARG A 225 -19.81 18.09 -3.68
C ARG A 225 -19.88 19.34 -4.54
N GLU A 226 -18.88 20.23 -4.47
CA GLU A 226 -18.89 21.54 -5.16
C GLU A 226 -18.69 21.47 -6.68
N GLU A 227 -18.28 20.33 -7.26
CA GLU A 227 -18.20 20.10 -8.70
C GLU A 227 -19.54 19.59 -9.29
N LYS A 228 -20.61 20.37 -9.11
CA LYS A 228 -21.87 20.16 -9.86
C LYS A 228 -22.19 21.32 -10.76
#